data_c582c89fdebfa2388fc127852afeef7d
#
_entry.id   c582c89fdebfa2388fc127852afeef7d
#
_cell.length_a   1.000
_cell.length_b   1.000
_cell.length_c   1.000
_cell.angle_alpha   90.00
_cell.angle_beta   90.00
_cell.angle_gamma   90.00
#
_symmetry.space_group_name_H-M   'P 1'
#
loop_
_entity.id
_entity.type
_entity.pdbx_description
1 polymer ?
#
loop_
_entity_poly.entity_id
_entity_poly.type
_entity_poly.pdbx_seq_one_letter_code
_entity_poly.pdbx_strand_id
1 'polypeptide(L)'
;MLRGALKLAIVAYAAVILGFVWLTKDLTFATLARDPLFATYSIAVVLYVLGRFVVALFYRSVPDRGFRPTVSIIIPAFNEEDGIIGTIASCLAVDYPASRLQVIAVDDGSSDRTWERIQEAKQRWPQLYAVTLGRNYGKRGAMAEGIRRATGEILVFVDSDSYLDADAVVNLVQPFADRRVGAVVGHADVRNSGVNWLTKMQQVRYFSAFRVIKGTESLLSGTVTCASGCCAAYRRRVVLPLLEGWEFQTFLGRPATFGDDRALTNRILTGHRVVYQASARAETVAPERLRVFFRQQLRWKKSWLRESMQVLRYFWRKNPAAAVFTYASIAFPFMAPWVVLHAVAGRLLGGEPGGLWFYVVGTYAMALLYSLFYAFKRQDGLWFHGMTFVALYMSVLVFQTYWGILTMRDTRWGTRASTVEHARIDQGLVVALPPDVRRPPQAMGARFGRPDDYQHGRREGESAAADHAPVLER
;
A
#
# COMPACT_ATOMS: atom_id res chain seq x y z
N MET A 1 -24.11 -1.29 -25.24
CA MET A 1 -24.04 -2.69 -25.67
C MET A 1 -22.87 -3.46 -25.02
N LEU A 2 -21.63 -2.99 -25.09
CA LEU A 2 -20.44 -3.69 -24.56
C LEU A 2 -20.52 -4.06 -23.05
N ARG A 3 -21.08 -3.17 -22.21
CA ARG A 3 -21.28 -3.42 -20.77
C ARG A 3 -22.30 -4.54 -20.47
N GLY A 4 -23.31 -4.70 -21.32
CA GLY A 4 -24.30 -5.79 -21.21
C GLY A 4 -23.69 -7.13 -21.60
N ALA A 5 -22.99 -7.19 -22.74
CA ALA A 5 -22.30 -8.38 -23.21
C ALA A 5 -21.27 -8.91 -22.21
N LEU A 6 -20.52 -8.00 -21.55
CA LEU A 6 -19.52 -8.41 -20.57
C LEU A 6 -20.15 -8.88 -19.25
N LYS A 7 -21.28 -8.30 -18.81
CA LYS A 7 -22.05 -8.84 -17.67
C LYS A 7 -22.56 -10.27 -17.97
N LEU A 8 -23.05 -10.46 -19.20
CA LEU A 8 -23.50 -11.77 -19.66
C LEU A 8 -22.33 -12.76 -19.70
N ALA A 9 -21.14 -12.35 -20.16
CA ALA A 9 -19.95 -13.19 -20.18
C ALA A 9 -19.48 -13.57 -18.77
N ILE A 10 -19.56 -12.68 -17.79
CA ILE A 10 -19.24 -12.97 -16.38
C ILE A 10 -20.26 -13.95 -15.79
N VAL A 11 -21.54 -13.75 -16.06
CA VAL A 11 -22.60 -14.68 -15.61
C VAL A 11 -22.44 -16.04 -16.28
N ALA A 12 -22.21 -16.07 -17.59
CA ALA A 12 -21.95 -17.30 -18.32
C ALA A 12 -20.70 -18.04 -17.81
N TYR A 13 -19.63 -17.29 -17.53
CA TYR A 13 -18.40 -17.84 -16.94
C TYR A 13 -18.64 -18.40 -15.53
N ALA A 14 -19.38 -17.69 -14.69
CA ALA A 14 -19.76 -18.19 -13.38
C ALA A 14 -20.62 -19.47 -13.49
N ALA A 15 -21.55 -19.51 -14.44
CA ALA A 15 -22.34 -20.70 -14.71
C ALA A 15 -21.48 -21.88 -15.22
N VAL A 16 -20.49 -21.61 -16.08
CA VAL A 16 -19.52 -22.64 -16.55
C VAL A 16 -18.69 -23.18 -15.39
N ILE A 17 -18.20 -22.31 -14.49
CA ILE A 17 -17.47 -22.74 -13.28
C ILE A 17 -18.38 -23.61 -12.39
N LEU A 18 -19.58 -23.14 -12.12
CA LEU A 18 -20.54 -23.90 -11.29
C LEU A 18 -20.93 -25.25 -11.94
N GLY A 19 -21.12 -25.24 -13.27
CA GLY A 19 -21.35 -26.46 -14.04
C GLY A 19 -20.16 -27.42 -13.98
N PHE A 20 -18.95 -26.90 -14.12
CA PHE A 20 -17.71 -27.69 -13.99
C PHE A 20 -17.54 -28.25 -12.58
N VAL A 21 -17.77 -27.47 -11.54
CA VAL A 21 -17.74 -27.91 -10.13
C VAL A 21 -18.79 -29.00 -9.91
N TRP A 22 -19.98 -28.86 -10.49
CA TRP A 22 -21.05 -29.85 -10.38
C TRP A 22 -20.73 -31.15 -11.13
N LEU A 23 -20.20 -31.05 -12.36
CA LEU A 23 -19.78 -32.21 -13.17
C LEU A 23 -18.59 -32.96 -12.55
N THR A 24 -17.70 -32.25 -11.87
CA THR A 24 -16.51 -32.83 -11.22
C THR A 24 -16.73 -33.12 -9.74
N LYS A 25 -17.97 -33.00 -9.23
CA LYS A 25 -18.29 -33.20 -7.81
C LYS A 25 -17.81 -34.59 -7.29
N ASP A 26 -18.05 -35.65 -8.02
CA ASP A 26 -17.70 -36.99 -7.59
C ASP A 26 -16.19 -37.22 -7.57
N LEU A 27 -15.47 -36.66 -8.55
CA LEU A 27 -14.01 -36.64 -8.58
C LEU A 27 -13.44 -35.72 -7.48
N THR A 28 -14.10 -34.59 -7.21
CA THR A 28 -13.76 -33.70 -6.13
C THR A 28 -13.96 -34.37 -4.77
N PHE A 29 -15.08 -35.04 -4.54
CA PHE A 29 -15.33 -35.83 -3.32
C PHE A 29 -14.37 -36.99 -3.17
N ALA A 30 -14.03 -37.70 -4.24
CA ALA A 30 -13.03 -38.76 -4.22
C ALA A 30 -11.63 -38.21 -3.85
N THR A 31 -11.25 -37.06 -4.39
CA THR A 31 -9.98 -36.38 -4.06
C THR A 31 -9.98 -35.86 -2.61
N LEU A 32 -11.12 -35.32 -2.14
CA LEU A 32 -11.32 -34.89 -0.74
C LEU A 32 -11.14 -36.05 0.24
N ALA A 33 -11.68 -37.21 -0.10
CA ALA A 33 -11.60 -38.42 0.74
C ALA A 33 -10.17 -39.00 0.77
N ARG A 34 -9.44 -38.91 -0.34
CA ARG A 34 -8.07 -39.43 -0.48
C ARG A 34 -7.00 -38.50 0.10
N ASP A 35 -7.18 -37.17 0.00
CA ASP A 35 -6.24 -36.16 0.48
C ASP A 35 -6.99 -34.99 1.17
N PRO A 36 -7.48 -35.23 2.40
CA PRO A 36 -8.28 -34.25 3.12
C PRO A 36 -7.51 -32.94 3.42
N LEU A 37 -6.18 -32.98 3.57
CA LEU A 37 -5.37 -31.80 3.85
C LEU A 37 -5.30 -30.87 2.62
N PHE A 38 -4.99 -31.44 1.45
CA PHE A 38 -4.96 -30.72 0.18
C PHE A 38 -6.34 -30.13 -0.16
N ALA A 39 -7.37 -30.91 0.01
CA ALA A 39 -8.74 -30.51 -0.26
C ALA A 39 -9.22 -29.38 0.66
N THR A 40 -8.98 -29.52 1.97
CA THR A 40 -9.32 -28.46 2.95
C THR A 40 -8.61 -27.16 2.63
N TYR A 41 -7.31 -27.21 2.32
CA TYR A 41 -6.54 -26.04 1.91
C TYR A 41 -7.13 -25.41 0.65
N SER A 42 -7.40 -26.20 -0.39
CA SER A 42 -7.92 -25.70 -1.68
C SER A 42 -9.28 -25.03 -1.51
N ILE A 43 -10.20 -25.63 -0.76
CA ILE A 43 -11.51 -25.06 -0.44
C ILE A 43 -11.34 -23.75 0.34
N ALA A 44 -10.51 -23.74 1.37
CA ALA A 44 -10.27 -22.55 2.17
C ALA A 44 -9.71 -21.39 1.34
N VAL A 45 -8.76 -21.67 0.42
CA VAL A 45 -8.21 -20.65 -0.51
C VAL A 45 -9.28 -20.15 -1.48
N VAL A 46 -10.10 -21.04 -2.05
CA VAL A 46 -11.19 -20.64 -2.96
C VAL A 46 -12.19 -19.75 -2.24
N LEU A 47 -12.65 -20.14 -1.05
CA LEU A 47 -13.57 -19.33 -0.24
C LEU A 47 -12.97 -17.98 0.13
N TYR A 48 -11.69 -17.95 0.48
CA TYR A 48 -10.96 -16.72 0.78
C TYR A 48 -10.88 -15.78 -0.44
N VAL A 49 -10.50 -16.30 -1.62
CA VAL A 49 -10.36 -15.52 -2.84
C VAL A 49 -11.71 -14.99 -3.32
N LEU A 50 -12.72 -15.87 -3.39
CA LEU A 50 -14.09 -15.52 -3.78
C LEU A 50 -14.74 -14.57 -2.76
N GLY A 51 -14.58 -14.81 -1.47
CA GLY A 51 -15.10 -13.94 -0.42
C GLY A 51 -14.54 -12.52 -0.53
N ARG A 52 -13.23 -12.37 -0.76
CA ARG A 52 -12.62 -11.05 -1.03
C ARG A 52 -13.18 -10.42 -2.30
N PHE A 53 -13.31 -11.19 -3.36
CA PHE A 53 -13.85 -10.69 -4.61
C PHE A 53 -15.28 -10.16 -4.45
N VAL A 54 -16.15 -10.95 -3.82
CA VAL A 54 -17.55 -10.56 -3.55
C VAL A 54 -17.62 -9.29 -2.71
N VAL A 55 -16.88 -9.22 -1.60
CA VAL A 55 -16.82 -8.01 -0.76
C VAL A 55 -16.35 -6.80 -1.58
N ALA A 56 -15.32 -6.95 -2.41
CA ALA A 56 -14.78 -5.87 -3.22
C ALA A 56 -15.78 -5.32 -4.26
N LEU A 57 -16.76 -6.09 -4.71
CA LEU A 57 -17.81 -5.61 -5.63
C LEU A 57 -18.66 -4.49 -5.03
N PHE A 58 -18.80 -4.46 -3.71
CA PHE A 58 -19.56 -3.43 -2.98
C PHE A 58 -18.72 -2.21 -2.64
N TYR A 59 -17.41 -2.23 -2.93
CA TYR A 59 -16.55 -1.10 -2.63
C TYR A 59 -16.90 0.14 -3.47
N ARG A 60 -17.02 1.28 -2.78
CA ARG A 60 -17.22 2.61 -3.38
C ARG A 60 -16.25 3.61 -2.76
N SER A 61 -15.70 4.49 -3.58
CA SER A 61 -14.90 5.64 -3.11
C SER A 61 -15.79 6.64 -2.35
N VAL A 62 -15.21 7.31 -1.39
CA VAL A 62 -15.84 8.47 -0.73
C VAL A 62 -15.92 9.60 -1.75
N PRO A 63 -17.10 10.17 -2.02
CA PRO A 63 -17.24 11.28 -2.96
C PRO A 63 -16.58 12.55 -2.42
N ASP A 64 -16.29 13.50 -3.31
CA ASP A 64 -15.86 14.82 -2.90
C ASP A 64 -16.99 15.54 -2.15
N ARG A 65 -16.72 15.93 -0.91
CA ARG A 65 -17.62 16.65 -0.01
C ARG A 65 -17.11 18.05 0.34
N GLY A 66 -16.14 18.55 -0.42
CA GLY A 66 -15.54 19.86 -0.18
C GLY A 66 -14.55 19.89 0.99
N PHE A 67 -14.17 18.75 1.56
CA PHE A 67 -13.17 18.72 2.62
C PHE A 67 -11.78 19.06 2.05
N ARG A 68 -11.19 20.17 2.50
CA ARG A 68 -9.93 20.73 1.97
C ARG A 68 -8.99 21.11 3.13
N PRO A 69 -8.43 20.15 3.89
CA PRO A 69 -7.44 20.44 4.93
C PRO A 69 -6.13 20.98 4.33
N THR A 70 -5.22 21.48 5.15
CA THR A 70 -3.85 21.74 4.71
C THR A 70 -3.10 20.44 4.43
N VAL A 71 -2.35 20.40 3.33
CA VAL A 71 -1.64 19.20 2.85
C VAL A 71 -0.16 19.50 2.67
N SER A 72 0.70 18.60 3.13
CA SER A 72 2.12 18.57 2.74
C SER A 72 2.41 17.32 1.94
N ILE A 73 2.80 17.45 0.67
CA ILE A 73 3.30 16.37 -0.16
C ILE A 73 4.80 16.21 0.10
N ILE A 74 5.24 14.99 0.41
CA ILE A 74 6.62 14.65 0.70
C ILE A 74 7.12 13.66 -0.35
N ILE A 75 8.20 14.01 -1.05
CA ILE A 75 8.82 13.25 -2.13
C ILE A 75 10.24 12.88 -1.68
N PRO A 76 10.46 11.69 -1.10
CA PRO A 76 11.81 11.22 -0.79
C PRO A 76 12.48 10.72 -2.08
N ALA A 77 13.67 11.22 -2.39
CA ALA A 77 14.41 10.90 -3.61
C ALA A 77 15.81 10.37 -3.30
N PHE A 78 16.25 9.35 -4.05
CA PHE A 78 17.61 8.82 -4.03
C PHE A 78 17.95 8.18 -5.37
N ASN A 79 18.90 8.76 -6.10
CA ASN A 79 19.33 8.32 -7.43
C ASN A 79 18.15 8.18 -8.41
N GLU A 80 17.46 9.30 -8.67
CA GLU A 80 16.26 9.42 -9.52
C GLU A 80 16.36 10.61 -10.49
N GLU A 81 17.54 10.90 -11.02
CA GLU A 81 17.79 12.05 -11.89
C GLU A 81 16.85 12.11 -13.10
N ASP A 82 16.41 10.96 -13.63
CA ASP A 82 15.55 10.87 -14.81
C ASP A 82 14.06 11.17 -14.51
N GLY A 83 13.57 10.80 -13.30
CA GLY A 83 12.13 10.84 -12.96
C GLY A 83 11.72 12.03 -12.09
N ILE A 84 12.62 12.55 -11.26
CA ILE A 84 12.27 13.44 -10.15
C ILE A 84 11.58 14.74 -10.57
N ILE A 85 12.01 15.38 -11.68
CA ILE A 85 11.37 16.62 -12.18
C ILE A 85 9.91 16.36 -12.54
N GLY A 86 9.63 15.24 -13.22
CA GLY A 86 8.26 14.86 -13.60
C GLY A 86 7.37 14.57 -12.40
N THR A 87 7.91 13.90 -11.37
CA THR A 87 7.21 13.67 -10.11
C THR A 87 6.88 14.98 -9.40
N ILE A 88 7.86 15.88 -9.25
CA ILE A 88 7.66 17.20 -8.65
C ILE A 88 6.60 17.99 -9.44
N ALA A 89 6.70 18.02 -10.77
CA ALA A 89 5.75 18.70 -11.63
C ALA A 89 4.32 18.18 -11.42
N SER A 90 4.12 16.86 -11.37
CA SER A 90 2.80 16.26 -11.13
C SER A 90 2.22 16.65 -9.75
N CYS A 91 3.07 16.70 -8.73
CA CYS A 91 2.67 17.09 -7.37
C CYS A 91 2.30 18.58 -7.26
N LEU A 92 2.93 19.44 -8.05
CA LEU A 92 2.62 20.88 -8.09
C LEU A 92 1.42 21.20 -9.00
N ALA A 93 1.09 20.30 -9.94
CA ALA A 93 -0.02 20.45 -10.89
C ALA A 93 -1.36 19.88 -10.36
N VAL A 94 -1.43 19.42 -9.11
CA VAL A 94 -2.67 18.90 -8.54
C VAL A 94 -3.71 20.02 -8.38
N ASP A 95 -4.97 19.69 -8.62
CA ASP A 95 -6.11 20.60 -8.45
C ASP A 95 -6.44 20.78 -6.96
N TYR A 96 -5.58 21.52 -6.26
CA TYR A 96 -5.71 21.78 -4.83
C TYR A 96 -5.39 23.25 -4.51
N PRO A 97 -6.10 23.90 -3.57
CA PRO A 97 -5.84 25.31 -3.25
C PRO A 97 -4.36 25.54 -2.88
N ALA A 98 -3.66 26.42 -3.63
CA ALA A 98 -2.23 26.68 -3.45
C ALA A 98 -1.88 27.16 -2.02
N SER A 99 -2.77 27.92 -1.36
CA SER A 99 -2.61 28.36 0.02
C SER A 99 -2.70 27.22 1.07
N ARG A 100 -3.13 26.02 0.64
CA ARG A 100 -3.29 24.83 1.51
C ARG A 100 -2.37 23.70 1.09
N LEU A 101 -1.46 23.93 0.13
CA LEU A 101 -0.55 22.92 -0.42
C LEU A 101 0.89 23.29 -0.18
N GLN A 102 1.65 22.40 0.42
CA GLN A 102 3.09 22.43 0.54
C GLN A 102 3.69 21.22 -0.17
N VAL A 103 4.70 21.41 -1.01
CA VAL A 103 5.44 20.32 -1.68
C VAL A 103 6.88 20.33 -1.22
N ILE A 104 7.35 19.19 -0.68
CA ILE A 104 8.68 19.01 -0.10
C ILE A 104 9.39 17.89 -0.85
N ALA A 105 10.47 18.18 -1.54
CA ALA A 105 11.37 17.19 -2.12
C ALA A 105 12.59 17.03 -1.20
N VAL A 106 12.87 15.78 -0.80
CA VAL A 106 13.99 15.45 0.11
C VAL A 106 14.96 14.51 -0.61
N ASP A 107 16.13 15.03 -0.93
CA ASP A 107 17.23 14.24 -1.46
C ASP A 107 17.96 13.51 -0.34
N ASP A 108 18.02 12.19 -0.41
CA ASP A 108 18.68 11.31 0.57
C ASP A 108 20.17 11.11 0.27
N GLY A 109 20.87 12.19 -0.11
CA GLY A 109 22.29 12.16 -0.43
C GLY A 109 22.59 11.36 -1.68
N SER A 110 21.90 11.68 -2.78
CA SER A 110 22.10 11.04 -4.09
C SER A 110 23.54 11.18 -4.59
N SER A 111 23.99 10.21 -5.35
CA SER A 111 25.29 10.17 -6.01
C SER A 111 25.25 10.52 -7.51
N ASP A 112 24.05 10.61 -8.07
CA ASP A 112 23.75 11.05 -9.43
C ASP A 112 23.32 12.55 -9.42
N ARG A 113 22.74 13.03 -10.51
CA ARG A 113 22.30 14.42 -10.66
C ARG A 113 20.92 14.70 -10.03
N THR A 114 20.40 13.86 -9.14
CA THR A 114 19.07 14.03 -8.53
C THR A 114 18.96 15.37 -7.79
N TRP A 115 19.98 15.73 -7.01
CA TRP A 115 19.95 17.00 -6.27
C TRP A 115 19.95 18.22 -7.21
N GLU A 116 20.80 18.21 -8.24
CA GLU A 116 20.81 19.26 -9.25
C GLU A 116 19.45 19.39 -9.94
N ARG A 117 18.82 18.28 -10.28
CA ARG A 117 17.47 18.26 -10.86
C ARG A 117 16.40 18.83 -9.91
N ILE A 118 16.51 18.58 -8.61
CA ILE A 118 15.62 19.18 -7.61
C ILE A 118 15.86 20.70 -7.53
N GLN A 119 17.11 21.17 -7.64
CA GLN A 119 17.42 22.59 -7.68
C GLN A 119 16.89 23.25 -8.97
N GLU A 120 17.03 22.63 -10.12
CA GLU A 120 16.41 23.09 -11.39
C GLU A 120 14.88 23.21 -11.23
N ALA A 121 14.24 22.20 -10.61
CA ALA A 121 12.80 22.25 -10.31
C ALA A 121 12.46 23.42 -9.36
N LYS A 122 13.28 23.67 -8.34
CA LYS A 122 13.11 24.80 -7.41
C LYS A 122 13.22 26.16 -8.09
N GLN A 123 14.12 26.32 -9.06
CA GLN A 123 14.23 27.55 -9.87
C GLN A 123 12.97 27.77 -10.71
N ARG A 124 12.42 26.69 -11.30
CA ARG A 124 11.21 26.74 -12.11
C ARG A 124 9.94 26.94 -11.29
N TRP A 125 9.89 26.36 -10.08
CA TRP A 125 8.76 26.42 -9.15
C TRP A 125 9.21 26.87 -7.76
N PRO A 126 9.29 28.19 -7.51
CA PRO A 126 9.79 28.76 -6.25
C PRO A 126 9.08 28.28 -4.99
N GLN A 127 7.82 27.84 -5.09
CA GLN A 127 7.02 27.27 -4.00
C GLN A 127 7.46 25.86 -3.57
N LEU A 128 8.29 25.16 -4.35
CA LEU A 128 8.86 23.88 -3.96
C LEU A 128 9.80 24.06 -2.77
N TYR A 129 9.66 23.25 -1.73
CA TYR A 129 10.60 23.18 -0.62
C TYR A 129 11.62 22.06 -0.87
N ALA A 130 12.84 22.40 -1.21
CA ALA A 130 13.91 21.46 -1.53
C ALA A 130 14.86 21.27 -0.34
N VAL A 131 15.18 20.03 0.01
CA VAL A 131 16.06 19.64 1.12
C VAL A 131 17.02 18.57 0.64
N THR A 132 18.31 18.67 0.98
CA THR A 132 19.25 17.54 0.87
C THR A 132 19.74 17.13 2.24
N LEU A 133 19.94 15.84 2.44
CA LEU A 133 20.53 15.26 3.67
C LEU A 133 22.06 15.18 3.59
N GLY A 134 22.64 15.45 2.42
CA GLY A 134 24.08 15.41 2.18
C GLY A 134 24.72 14.00 2.23
N ARG A 135 24.01 13.01 2.78
CA ARG A 135 24.39 11.59 2.78
C ARG A 135 23.16 10.71 2.89
N ASN A 136 23.28 9.46 2.50
CA ASN A 136 22.19 8.50 2.53
C ASN A 136 21.84 8.04 3.97
N TYR A 137 20.63 8.32 4.43
CA TYR A 137 20.04 7.83 5.68
C TYR A 137 18.97 6.76 5.45
N GLY A 138 18.72 6.42 4.18
CA GLY A 138 17.65 5.54 3.74
C GLY A 138 16.32 6.25 3.61
N LYS A 139 15.42 5.65 2.83
CA LYS A 139 14.10 6.23 2.52
C LYS A 139 13.34 6.71 3.76
N ARG A 140 13.42 5.99 4.88
CA ARG A 140 12.78 6.41 6.15
C ARG A 140 13.34 7.70 6.70
N GLY A 141 14.66 7.87 6.63
CA GLY A 141 15.32 9.11 7.06
C GLY A 141 14.83 10.31 6.24
N ALA A 142 14.80 10.15 4.91
CA ALA A 142 14.28 11.19 4.03
C ALA A 142 12.80 11.50 4.27
N MET A 143 11.95 10.46 4.44
CA MET A 143 10.54 10.63 4.80
C MET A 143 10.38 11.31 6.15
N ALA A 144 11.14 10.92 7.17
CA ALA A 144 11.08 11.48 8.51
C ALA A 144 11.47 12.96 8.52
N GLU A 145 12.49 13.33 7.76
CA GLU A 145 12.89 14.73 7.58
C GLU A 145 11.78 15.55 6.89
N GLY A 146 11.16 14.99 5.85
CA GLY A 146 10.00 15.59 5.22
C GLY A 146 8.83 15.79 6.19
N ILE A 147 8.54 14.82 7.08
CA ILE A 147 7.50 14.91 8.11
C ILE A 147 7.81 16.04 9.11
N ARG A 148 9.08 16.19 9.53
CA ARG A 148 9.48 17.25 10.47
C ARG A 148 9.28 18.63 9.88
N ARG A 149 9.48 18.80 8.57
CA ARG A 149 9.31 20.08 7.83
C ARG A 149 7.88 20.32 7.34
N ALA A 150 7.03 19.30 7.40
CA ALA A 150 5.66 19.43 6.96
C ALA A 150 4.82 20.26 7.93
N THR A 151 4.03 21.18 7.39
CA THR A 151 3.10 22.04 8.14
C THR A 151 1.65 21.61 7.98
N GLY A 152 1.34 20.81 6.95
CA GLY A 152 -0.01 20.36 6.63
C GLY A 152 -0.62 19.44 7.69
N GLU A 153 -1.93 19.50 7.85
CA GLU A 153 -2.70 18.57 8.68
C GLU A 153 -2.61 17.14 8.14
N ILE A 154 -2.57 17.02 6.82
CA ILE A 154 -2.45 15.75 6.12
C ILE A 154 -1.09 15.69 5.41
N LEU A 155 -0.37 14.60 5.64
CA LEU A 155 0.88 14.27 4.96
C LEU A 155 0.56 13.35 3.79
N VAL A 156 1.03 13.68 2.59
CA VAL A 156 0.92 12.83 1.40
C VAL A 156 2.31 12.37 1.01
N PHE A 157 2.54 11.07 0.92
CA PHE A 157 3.78 10.51 0.40
C PHE A 157 3.62 10.14 -1.06
N VAL A 158 4.61 10.52 -1.86
CA VAL A 158 4.71 10.20 -3.29
C VAL A 158 6.14 9.73 -3.55
N ASP A 159 6.28 8.51 -4.05
CA ASP A 159 7.58 7.97 -4.44
C ASP A 159 8.18 8.79 -5.61
N SER A 160 9.50 8.91 -5.68
CA SER A 160 10.23 9.73 -6.66
C SER A 160 10.07 9.29 -8.12
N ASP A 161 9.45 8.13 -8.35
CA ASP A 161 9.10 7.55 -9.65
C ASP A 161 7.57 7.49 -9.89
N SER A 162 6.81 8.23 -9.08
CA SER A 162 5.34 8.21 -9.11
C SER A 162 4.76 9.57 -9.51
N TYR A 163 3.62 9.56 -10.19
CA TYR A 163 2.99 10.74 -10.78
C TYR A 163 1.53 10.79 -10.34
N LEU A 164 1.13 11.88 -9.72
CA LEU A 164 -0.25 12.09 -9.29
C LEU A 164 -1.15 12.54 -10.45
N ASP A 165 -2.38 12.01 -10.49
CA ASP A 165 -3.43 12.62 -11.31
C ASP A 165 -3.82 13.99 -10.71
N ALA A 166 -4.34 14.89 -11.54
CA ALA A 166 -4.69 16.25 -11.11
C ALA A 166 -5.67 16.28 -9.91
N ASP A 167 -6.65 15.38 -9.88
CA ASP A 167 -7.65 15.27 -8.82
C ASP A 167 -7.24 14.34 -7.66
N ALA A 168 -6.03 13.80 -7.69
CA ALA A 168 -5.59 12.78 -6.73
C ALA A 168 -5.67 13.28 -5.28
N VAL A 169 -5.14 14.47 -4.98
CA VAL A 169 -5.11 15.03 -3.62
C VAL A 169 -6.50 15.38 -3.13
N VAL A 170 -7.33 15.99 -3.99
CA VAL A 170 -8.74 16.30 -3.69
C VAL A 170 -9.49 15.05 -3.24
N ASN A 171 -9.31 13.95 -3.97
CA ASN A 171 -9.95 12.67 -3.66
C ASN A 171 -9.33 12.01 -2.40
N LEU A 172 -8.01 12.08 -2.27
CA LEU A 172 -7.26 11.39 -1.22
C LEU A 172 -7.61 11.91 0.20
N VAL A 173 -7.93 13.18 0.31
CA VAL A 173 -8.26 13.81 1.60
C VAL A 173 -9.69 13.54 2.09
N GLN A 174 -10.64 13.20 1.21
CA GLN A 174 -12.05 13.08 1.58
C GLN A 174 -12.34 12.13 2.76
N PRO A 175 -11.72 10.93 2.83
CA PRO A 175 -11.97 10.02 3.94
C PRO A 175 -11.53 10.57 5.31
N PHE A 176 -10.63 11.56 5.35
CA PHE A 176 -10.18 12.19 6.60
C PHE A 176 -11.23 13.09 7.26
N ALA A 177 -12.36 13.37 6.63
CA ALA A 177 -13.50 13.96 7.30
C ALA A 177 -13.99 13.09 8.50
N ASP A 178 -13.81 11.77 8.44
CA ASP A 178 -13.93 10.89 9.60
C ASP A 178 -12.64 10.97 10.45
N ARG A 179 -12.76 11.48 11.68
CA ARG A 179 -11.62 11.61 12.62
C ARG A 179 -10.98 10.28 13.02
N ARG A 180 -11.67 9.16 12.84
CA ARG A 180 -11.15 7.80 13.09
C ARG A 180 -10.19 7.33 12.00
N VAL A 181 -10.18 7.97 10.83
CA VAL A 181 -9.26 7.66 9.73
C VAL A 181 -7.89 8.27 10.02
N GLY A 182 -6.88 7.42 10.15
CA GLY A 182 -5.48 7.81 10.37
C GLY A 182 -4.65 7.79 9.09
N ALA A 183 -5.01 6.95 8.11
CA ALA A 183 -4.34 6.89 6.82
C ALA A 183 -5.31 6.53 5.69
N VAL A 184 -4.97 6.98 4.48
CA VAL A 184 -5.70 6.71 3.23
C VAL A 184 -4.69 6.30 2.17
N VAL A 185 -4.98 5.25 1.41
CA VAL A 185 -4.19 4.86 0.25
C VAL A 185 -4.98 5.08 -1.03
N GLY A 186 -4.38 5.74 -2.01
CA GLY A 186 -4.92 5.89 -3.36
C GLY A 186 -4.73 4.64 -4.21
N HIS A 187 -5.08 4.74 -5.48
CA HIS A 187 -4.91 3.70 -6.49
C HIS A 187 -3.63 3.95 -7.29
N ALA A 188 -2.83 2.92 -7.49
CA ALA A 188 -1.66 3.00 -8.34
C ALA A 188 -1.85 2.17 -9.62
N ASP A 189 -1.59 2.81 -10.75
CA ASP A 189 -1.49 2.22 -12.07
C ASP A 189 -0.01 2.14 -12.49
N VAL A 190 0.29 1.31 -13.49
CA VAL A 190 1.66 1.15 -14.03
C VAL A 190 1.85 2.06 -15.23
N ARG A 191 2.69 3.11 -15.09
CA ARG A 191 2.95 4.11 -16.12
C ARG A 191 3.54 3.53 -17.39
N ASN A 192 4.53 2.65 -17.24
CA ASN A 192 5.20 1.97 -18.36
C ASN A 192 4.55 0.64 -18.74
N SER A 193 3.24 0.50 -18.56
CA SER A 193 2.50 -0.74 -18.82
C SER A 193 2.56 -1.20 -20.28
N GLY A 194 2.87 -0.30 -21.23
CA GLY A 194 3.00 -0.61 -22.67
C GLY A 194 4.31 -1.27 -23.08
N VAL A 195 5.38 -1.22 -22.24
CA VAL A 195 6.74 -1.55 -22.66
C VAL A 195 6.92 -3.03 -23.00
N ASN A 196 6.48 -3.95 -22.15
CA ASN A 196 6.61 -5.38 -22.41
C ASN A 196 5.55 -6.21 -21.66
N TRP A 197 5.57 -7.54 -21.84
CA TRP A 197 4.61 -8.44 -21.21
C TRP A 197 4.65 -8.40 -19.68
N LEU A 198 5.84 -8.19 -19.11
CA LEU A 198 6.04 -8.14 -17.65
C LEU A 198 5.39 -6.88 -17.04
N THR A 199 5.52 -5.72 -17.70
CA THR A 199 4.88 -4.48 -17.25
C THR A 199 3.35 -4.53 -17.45
N LYS A 200 2.87 -5.14 -18.55
CA LYS A 200 1.44 -5.40 -18.78
C LYS A 200 0.84 -6.30 -17.71
N MET A 201 1.53 -7.38 -17.37
CA MET A 201 1.14 -8.28 -16.28
C MET A 201 1.07 -7.54 -14.94
N GLN A 202 2.07 -6.69 -14.64
CA GLN A 202 2.10 -5.90 -13.41
C GLN A 202 0.94 -4.91 -13.34
N GLN A 203 0.51 -4.30 -14.43
CA GLN A 203 -0.67 -3.44 -14.50
C GLN A 203 -1.93 -4.19 -14.02
N VAL A 204 -2.21 -5.38 -14.56
CA VAL A 204 -3.37 -6.18 -14.14
C VAL A 204 -3.28 -6.61 -12.67
N ARG A 205 -2.07 -6.98 -12.23
CA ARG A 205 -1.82 -7.37 -10.85
C ARG A 205 -2.00 -6.20 -9.88
N TYR A 206 -1.49 -5.00 -10.21
CA TYR A 206 -1.67 -3.79 -9.38
C TYR A 206 -3.14 -3.45 -9.25
N PHE A 207 -3.87 -3.40 -10.36
CA PHE A 207 -5.31 -3.19 -10.34
C PHE A 207 -6.02 -4.17 -9.39
N SER A 208 -5.72 -5.48 -9.49
CA SER A 208 -6.32 -6.49 -8.63
C SER A 208 -5.95 -6.29 -7.16
N ALA A 209 -4.68 -5.97 -6.86
CA ALA A 209 -4.21 -5.71 -5.50
C ALA A 209 -4.91 -4.49 -4.87
N PHE A 210 -5.09 -3.42 -5.63
CA PHE A 210 -5.74 -2.22 -5.11
C PHE A 210 -7.27 -2.37 -5.07
N ARG A 211 -7.90 -2.79 -6.16
CA ARG A 211 -9.37 -2.83 -6.26
C ARG A 211 -9.98 -3.95 -5.44
N VAL A 212 -9.38 -5.14 -5.44
CA VAL A 212 -9.94 -6.28 -4.73
C VAL A 212 -9.39 -6.36 -3.31
N ILE A 213 -8.05 -6.41 -3.13
CA ILE A 213 -7.50 -6.65 -1.80
C ILE A 213 -7.72 -5.42 -0.90
N LYS A 214 -7.23 -4.23 -1.28
CA LYS A 214 -7.39 -3.03 -0.46
C LYS A 214 -8.86 -2.57 -0.39
N GLY A 215 -9.65 -2.78 -1.46
CA GLY A 215 -11.10 -2.52 -1.44
C GLY A 215 -11.81 -3.32 -0.36
N THR A 216 -11.54 -4.62 -0.27
CA THR A 216 -12.07 -5.50 0.78
C THR A 216 -11.61 -5.07 2.16
N GLU A 217 -10.31 -4.86 2.36
CA GLU A 217 -9.75 -4.42 3.64
C GLU A 217 -10.34 -3.09 4.10
N SER A 218 -10.61 -2.17 3.17
CA SER A 218 -11.25 -0.88 3.45
C SER A 218 -12.69 -1.04 3.92
N LEU A 219 -13.49 -1.89 3.27
CA LEU A 219 -14.87 -2.17 3.65
C LEU A 219 -14.95 -2.89 5.01
N LEU A 220 -14.01 -3.78 5.29
CA LEU A 220 -13.93 -4.50 6.56
C LEU A 220 -13.37 -3.61 7.67
N SER A 221 -14.10 -2.54 7.99
CA SER A 221 -13.79 -1.60 9.07
C SER A 221 -12.55 -0.72 8.88
N GLY A 222 -12.08 -0.55 7.63
CA GLY A 222 -10.89 0.27 7.34
C GLY A 222 -9.61 -0.35 7.90
N THR A 223 -9.34 -1.58 7.47
CA THR A 223 -8.19 -2.39 7.93
C THR A 223 -7.15 -2.63 6.84
N VAL A 224 -6.94 -1.65 5.95
CA VAL A 224 -5.91 -1.73 4.92
C VAL A 224 -4.53 -1.87 5.58
N THR A 225 -3.84 -2.97 5.28
CA THR A 225 -2.58 -3.34 5.95
C THR A 225 -1.33 -2.71 5.32
N CYS A 226 -1.48 -1.99 4.20
CA CYS A 226 -0.37 -1.31 3.52
C CYS A 226 -0.88 -0.12 2.71
N ALA A 227 -0.60 1.09 3.19
CA ALA A 227 -0.79 2.33 2.44
C ALA A 227 0.46 2.60 1.59
N SER A 228 0.47 2.11 0.34
CA SER A 228 1.64 2.11 -0.56
C SER A 228 2.13 3.51 -0.88
N GLY A 229 3.44 3.73 -0.82
CA GLY A 229 4.09 5.04 -0.91
C GLY A 229 3.92 5.82 -2.22
N CYS A 230 3.44 5.17 -3.29
CA CYS A 230 3.16 5.85 -4.56
C CYS A 230 1.99 6.86 -4.49
N CYS A 231 1.03 6.64 -3.58
CA CYS A 231 -0.10 7.54 -3.32
C CYS A 231 -0.71 7.21 -1.96
N ALA A 232 -0.14 7.74 -0.89
CA ALA A 232 -0.61 7.48 0.46
C ALA A 232 -0.68 8.76 1.30
N ALA A 233 -1.75 8.93 2.05
CA ALA A 233 -1.94 10.07 2.93
C ALA A 233 -2.08 9.63 4.39
N TYR A 234 -1.62 10.47 5.29
CA TYR A 234 -1.58 10.21 6.72
C TYR A 234 -1.97 11.45 7.51
N ARG A 235 -2.73 11.27 8.57
CA ARG A 235 -3.04 12.36 9.49
C ARG A 235 -1.80 12.70 10.34
N ARG A 236 -1.23 13.89 10.16
CA ARG A 236 0.03 14.32 10.78
C ARG A 236 0.04 14.12 12.29
N ARG A 237 -1.03 14.48 13.00
CA ARG A 237 -1.13 14.30 14.47
C ARG A 237 -1.06 12.83 14.92
N VAL A 238 -1.41 11.88 14.03
CA VAL A 238 -1.33 10.43 14.31
C VAL A 238 0.09 9.92 14.04
N VAL A 239 0.77 10.48 13.03
CA VAL A 239 2.13 10.07 12.65
C VAL A 239 3.19 10.57 13.63
N LEU A 240 3.09 11.82 14.09
CA LEU A 240 4.13 12.45 14.91
C LEU A 240 4.51 11.64 16.16
N PRO A 241 3.57 11.11 16.97
CA PRO A 241 3.91 10.28 18.13
C PRO A 241 4.58 8.95 17.77
N LEU A 242 4.40 8.49 16.54
CA LEU A 242 4.92 7.21 16.06
C LEU A 242 6.27 7.36 15.34
N LEU A 243 6.68 8.60 15.03
CA LEU A 243 7.75 8.93 14.08
C LEU A 243 9.08 8.31 14.50
N GLU A 244 9.53 8.55 15.73
CA GLU A 244 10.82 8.06 16.22
C GLU A 244 10.89 6.52 16.21
N GLY A 245 9.88 5.85 16.77
CA GLY A 245 9.82 4.40 16.79
C GLY A 245 9.67 3.75 15.41
N TRP A 246 9.12 4.50 14.43
CA TRP A 246 9.05 4.04 13.05
C TRP A 246 10.36 4.31 12.28
N GLU A 247 10.97 5.48 12.43
CA GLU A 247 12.21 5.85 11.76
C GLU A 247 13.34 4.89 12.14
N PHE A 248 13.53 4.62 13.43
CA PHE A 248 14.59 3.77 13.95
C PHE A 248 14.17 2.33 14.22
N GLN A 249 13.16 1.84 13.48
CA GLN A 249 12.71 0.47 13.63
C GLN A 249 13.84 -0.53 13.36
N THR A 250 14.03 -1.44 14.31
CA THR A 250 14.94 -2.59 14.18
C THR A 250 14.17 -3.90 14.10
N PHE A 251 14.79 -4.91 13.49
CA PHE A 251 14.29 -6.27 13.44
C PHE A 251 15.46 -7.26 13.47
N LEU A 252 15.41 -8.23 14.40
CA LEU A 252 16.50 -9.19 14.64
C LEU A 252 17.88 -8.53 14.85
N GLY A 253 17.88 -7.38 15.57
CA GLY A 253 19.09 -6.62 15.87
C GLY A 253 19.65 -5.79 14.73
N ARG A 254 18.95 -5.69 13.57
CA ARG A 254 19.36 -4.89 12.42
C ARG A 254 18.32 -3.84 12.07
N PRO A 255 18.71 -2.68 11.49
CA PRO A 255 17.78 -1.66 11.01
C PRO A 255 16.85 -2.22 9.94
N ALA A 256 15.58 -1.80 9.99
CA ALA A 256 14.59 -2.16 9.00
C ALA A 256 14.59 -1.13 7.85
N THR A 257 15.41 -1.35 6.83
CA THR A 257 15.68 -0.39 5.75
C THR A 257 14.61 -0.28 4.66
N PHE A 258 13.62 -1.18 4.63
CA PHE A 258 12.54 -1.20 3.63
C PHE A 258 11.19 -1.56 4.26
N GLY A 259 10.09 -1.34 3.51
CA GLY A 259 8.72 -1.59 3.97
C GLY A 259 8.21 -0.49 4.90
N ASP A 260 8.58 0.72 4.60
CA ASP A 260 8.29 1.94 5.35
C ASP A 260 6.80 2.19 5.44
N ASP A 261 6.12 2.08 4.32
CA ASP A 261 4.69 2.22 4.13
C ASP A 261 3.90 1.22 4.96
N ARG A 262 4.25 -0.07 4.90
CA ARG A 262 3.59 -1.12 5.68
C ARG A 262 3.83 -0.96 7.18
N ALA A 263 5.06 -0.63 7.57
CA ALA A 263 5.42 -0.45 8.97
C ALA A 263 4.66 0.72 9.61
N LEU A 264 4.57 1.87 8.92
CA LEU A 264 3.80 3.02 9.39
C LEU A 264 2.30 2.71 9.43
N THR A 265 1.78 2.07 8.39
CA THR A 265 0.38 1.65 8.30
C THR A 265 -0.02 0.76 9.48
N ASN A 266 0.78 -0.24 9.81
CA ASN A 266 0.46 -1.18 10.89
C ASN A 266 0.48 -0.52 12.27
N ARG A 267 1.37 0.46 12.50
CA ARG A 267 1.35 1.26 13.73
C ARG A 267 0.08 2.11 13.84
N ILE A 268 -0.33 2.74 12.75
CA ILE A 268 -1.57 3.54 12.70
C ILE A 268 -2.80 2.65 12.92
N LEU A 269 -2.82 1.45 12.35
CA LEU A 269 -3.90 0.49 12.51
C LEU A 269 -4.15 0.09 13.95
N THR A 270 -3.20 0.20 14.87
CA THR A 270 -3.45 -0.11 16.29
C THR A 270 -4.58 0.73 16.88
N GLY A 271 -4.69 2.01 16.53
CA GLY A 271 -5.66 2.95 17.08
C GLY A 271 -6.61 3.59 16.07
N HIS A 272 -6.31 3.54 14.78
CA HIS A 272 -7.06 4.24 13.74
C HIS A 272 -7.45 3.31 12.60
N ARG A 273 -8.35 3.80 11.73
CA ARG A 273 -8.74 3.15 10.49
C ARG A 273 -7.76 3.53 9.38
N VAL A 274 -7.47 2.58 8.51
CA VAL A 274 -6.76 2.82 7.25
C VAL A 274 -7.66 2.38 6.10
N VAL A 275 -7.95 3.29 5.18
CA VAL A 275 -8.92 3.07 4.11
C VAL A 275 -8.30 3.24 2.74
N TYR A 276 -8.93 2.65 1.74
CA TYR A 276 -8.58 2.79 0.34
C TYR A 276 -9.50 3.83 -0.31
N GLN A 277 -8.95 4.66 -1.21
CA GLN A 277 -9.68 5.66 -1.99
C GLN A 277 -9.36 5.47 -3.47
N ALA A 278 -10.22 4.76 -4.18
CA ALA A 278 -9.97 4.35 -5.56
C ALA A 278 -10.03 5.50 -6.59
N SER A 279 -10.64 6.63 -6.23
CA SER A 279 -10.69 7.83 -7.08
C SER A 279 -9.42 8.68 -6.97
N ALA A 280 -8.62 8.52 -5.91
CA ALA A 280 -7.31 9.15 -5.82
C ALA A 280 -6.29 8.28 -6.57
N ARG A 281 -5.78 8.76 -7.69
CA ARG A 281 -4.93 7.96 -8.59
C ARG A 281 -3.52 8.51 -8.69
N ALA A 282 -2.58 7.58 -8.87
CA ALA A 282 -1.22 7.85 -9.28
C ALA A 282 -0.75 6.78 -10.26
N GLU A 283 0.24 7.11 -11.05
CA GLU A 283 1.00 6.16 -11.85
C GLU A 283 2.39 5.96 -11.25
N THR A 284 2.94 4.77 -11.33
CA THR A 284 4.31 4.47 -10.88
C THR A 284 5.03 3.60 -11.92
N VAL A 285 6.35 3.69 -11.97
CA VAL A 285 7.16 2.90 -12.90
C VAL A 285 7.37 1.49 -12.35
N ALA A 286 7.01 0.48 -13.13
CA ALA A 286 7.18 -0.92 -12.76
C ALA A 286 8.46 -1.52 -13.38
N PRO A 287 9.09 -2.52 -12.74
CA PRO A 287 10.25 -3.22 -13.28
C PRO A 287 10.00 -3.83 -14.65
N GLU A 288 10.90 -3.57 -15.59
CA GLU A 288 10.85 -4.09 -16.97
C GLU A 288 11.64 -5.39 -17.14
N ARG A 289 12.54 -5.71 -16.18
CA ARG A 289 13.41 -6.89 -16.22
C ARG A 289 13.02 -7.87 -15.11
N LEU A 290 12.92 -9.17 -15.43
CA LEU A 290 12.55 -10.22 -14.46
C LEU A 290 13.43 -10.22 -13.22
N ARG A 291 14.75 -10.04 -13.36
CA ARG A 291 15.69 -10.02 -12.24
C ARG A 291 15.34 -8.91 -11.24
N VAL A 292 15.00 -7.71 -11.73
CA VAL A 292 14.62 -6.56 -10.89
C VAL A 292 13.25 -6.83 -10.26
N PHE A 293 12.31 -7.36 -11.03
CA PHE A 293 11.00 -7.77 -10.54
C PHE A 293 11.10 -8.77 -9.38
N PHE A 294 11.84 -9.86 -9.54
CA PHE A 294 11.98 -10.86 -8.47
C PHE A 294 12.66 -10.31 -7.21
N ARG A 295 13.66 -9.44 -7.35
CA ARG A 295 14.28 -8.75 -6.21
C ARG A 295 13.26 -7.84 -5.49
N GLN A 296 12.46 -7.09 -6.23
CA GLN A 296 11.40 -6.26 -5.67
C GLN A 296 10.35 -7.12 -4.93
N GLN A 297 9.91 -8.24 -5.53
CA GLN A 297 8.95 -9.15 -4.89
C GLN A 297 9.52 -9.76 -3.61
N LEU A 298 10.78 -10.17 -3.61
CA LEU A 298 11.45 -10.70 -2.40
C LEU A 298 11.53 -9.63 -1.29
N ARG A 299 11.89 -8.40 -1.63
CA ARG A 299 11.93 -7.28 -0.68
C ARG A 299 10.53 -7.01 -0.08
N TRP A 300 9.49 -7.01 -0.90
CA TRP A 300 8.10 -6.88 -0.43
C TRP A 300 7.68 -8.06 0.45
N LYS A 301 8.12 -9.26 0.12
CA LYS A 301 7.84 -10.45 0.92
C LYS A 301 8.52 -10.39 2.29
N LYS A 302 9.80 -10.00 2.37
CA LYS A 302 10.51 -9.79 3.65
C LYS A 302 9.82 -8.73 4.53
N SER A 303 9.43 -7.60 3.93
CA SER A 303 8.65 -6.57 4.63
C SER A 303 7.32 -7.12 5.16
N TRP A 304 6.58 -7.84 4.31
CA TRP A 304 5.32 -8.45 4.69
C TRP A 304 5.51 -9.46 5.84
N LEU A 305 6.51 -10.33 5.79
CA LEU A 305 6.82 -11.28 6.85
C LEU A 305 7.06 -10.58 8.20
N ARG A 306 7.93 -9.56 8.21
CA ARG A 306 8.25 -8.79 9.42
C ARG A 306 7.02 -8.13 10.01
N GLU A 307 6.28 -7.42 9.20
CA GLU A 307 5.14 -6.64 9.69
C GLU A 307 3.93 -7.54 10.03
N SER A 308 3.80 -8.72 9.41
CA SER A 308 2.78 -9.71 9.77
C SER A 308 2.92 -10.19 11.22
N MET A 309 4.15 -10.32 11.74
CA MET A 309 4.37 -10.69 13.16
C MET A 309 3.81 -9.64 14.12
N GLN A 310 3.81 -8.36 13.74
CA GLN A 310 3.16 -7.31 14.54
C GLN A 310 1.64 -7.38 14.43
N VAL A 311 1.13 -7.58 13.21
CA VAL A 311 -0.31 -7.72 12.93
C VAL A 311 -0.92 -8.87 13.73
N LEU A 312 -0.27 -10.03 13.80
CA LEU A 312 -0.74 -11.19 14.56
C LEU A 312 -1.01 -10.86 16.04
N ARG A 313 -0.29 -9.91 16.65
CA ARG A 313 -0.39 -9.58 18.07
C ARG A 313 -1.67 -8.83 18.44
N TYR A 314 -2.26 -8.06 17.52
CA TYR A 314 -3.40 -7.17 17.86
C TYR A 314 -4.60 -7.30 16.95
N PHE A 315 -4.47 -7.90 15.75
CA PHE A 315 -5.51 -7.82 14.73
C PHE A 315 -6.79 -8.59 15.09
N TRP A 316 -6.69 -9.56 15.99
CA TRP A 316 -7.83 -10.29 16.56
C TRP A 316 -8.81 -9.37 17.32
N ARG A 317 -8.36 -8.19 17.74
CA ARG A 317 -9.21 -7.14 18.38
C ARG A 317 -10.00 -6.32 17.36
N LYS A 318 -9.76 -6.49 16.08
CA LYS A 318 -10.46 -5.81 15.00
C LYS A 318 -11.77 -6.54 14.67
N ASN A 319 -12.48 -6.05 13.65
CA ASN A 319 -13.67 -6.73 13.14
C ASN A 319 -13.36 -8.21 12.84
N PRO A 320 -14.21 -9.18 13.31
CA PRO A 320 -13.94 -10.62 13.14
C PRO A 320 -13.71 -11.04 11.68
N ALA A 321 -14.51 -10.51 10.73
CA ALA A 321 -14.32 -10.82 9.31
C ALA A 321 -12.97 -10.28 8.80
N ALA A 322 -12.58 -9.07 9.20
CA ALA A 322 -11.26 -8.52 8.87
C ALA A 322 -10.13 -9.37 9.45
N ALA A 323 -10.29 -9.85 10.69
CA ALA A 323 -9.31 -10.72 11.34
C ALA A 323 -9.17 -12.04 10.58
N VAL A 324 -10.27 -12.71 10.24
CA VAL A 324 -10.27 -13.96 9.45
C VAL A 324 -9.56 -13.76 8.12
N PHE A 325 -9.93 -12.74 7.34
CA PHE A 325 -9.27 -12.47 6.06
C PHE A 325 -7.79 -12.15 6.21
N THR A 326 -7.41 -11.42 7.24
CA THR A 326 -6.01 -11.05 7.47
C THR A 326 -5.18 -12.24 7.90
N TYR A 327 -5.65 -13.05 8.85
CA TYR A 327 -4.94 -14.27 9.29
C TYR A 327 -4.84 -15.29 8.17
N ALA A 328 -5.89 -15.49 7.37
CA ALA A 328 -5.84 -16.33 6.18
C ALA A 328 -4.79 -15.81 5.17
N SER A 329 -4.72 -14.47 4.94
CA SER A 329 -3.71 -13.87 4.07
C SER A 329 -2.26 -14.08 4.55
N ILE A 330 -2.09 -14.26 5.85
CA ILE A 330 -0.78 -14.58 6.44
C ILE A 330 -0.50 -16.08 6.34
N ALA A 331 -1.47 -16.94 6.68
CA ALA A 331 -1.28 -18.39 6.73
C ALA A 331 -1.07 -19.03 5.35
N PHE A 332 -1.87 -18.67 4.35
CA PHE A 332 -1.82 -19.33 3.03
C PHE A 332 -0.46 -19.27 2.34
N PRO A 333 0.29 -18.15 2.33
CA PRO A 333 1.63 -18.11 1.74
C PRO A 333 2.67 -19.02 2.42
N PHE A 334 2.44 -19.45 3.67
CA PHE A 334 3.29 -20.46 4.30
C PHE A 334 2.90 -21.88 3.91
N MET A 335 1.62 -22.13 3.69
CA MET A 335 1.13 -23.45 3.30
C MET A 335 1.32 -23.71 1.79
N ALA A 336 1.18 -22.70 0.95
CA ALA A 336 1.20 -22.83 -0.50
C ALA A 336 2.43 -23.61 -1.07
N PRO A 337 3.69 -23.36 -0.65
CA PRO A 337 4.82 -24.12 -1.14
C PRO A 337 4.72 -25.62 -0.87
N TRP A 338 4.23 -26.01 0.31
CA TRP A 338 4.03 -27.41 0.68
C TRP A 338 2.93 -28.07 -0.15
N VAL A 339 1.85 -27.35 -0.42
CA VAL A 339 0.75 -27.84 -1.26
C VAL A 339 1.22 -28.04 -2.70
N VAL A 340 2.02 -27.10 -3.24
CA VAL A 340 2.62 -27.25 -4.59
C VAL A 340 3.57 -28.45 -4.63
N LEU A 341 4.47 -28.57 -3.66
CA LEU A 341 5.42 -29.69 -3.58
C LEU A 341 4.67 -31.04 -3.44
N HIS A 342 3.65 -31.10 -2.59
CA HIS A 342 2.83 -32.29 -2.41
C HIS A 342 2.12 -32.70 -3.71
N ALA A 343 1.50 -31.74 -4.41
CA ALA A 343 0.82 -32.00 -5.67
C ALA A 343 1.78 -32.51 -6.77
N VAL A 344 3.01 -31.96 -6.82
CA VAL A 344 4.05 -32.38 -7.76
C VAL A 344 4.64 -33.74 -7.39
N ALA A 345 5.00 -33.95 -6.11
CA ALA A 345 5.54 -35.20 -5.62
C ALA A 345 4.57 -36.37 -5.76
N GLY A 346 3.29 -36.17 -5.43
CA GLY A 346 2.25 -37.15 -5.62
C GLY A 346 2.16 -37.66 -7.07
N ARG A 347 2.33 -36.74 -8.03
CA ARG A 347 2.36 -37.10 -9.46
C ARG A 347 3.61 -37.90 -9.86
N LEU A 348 4.78 -37.46 -9.38
CA LEU A 348 6.08 -38.07 -9.72
C LEU A 348 6.26 -39.47 -9.09
N LEU A 349 5.66 -39.69 -7.93
CA LEU A 349 5.74 -40.97 -7.19
C LEU A 349 4.65 -41.96 -7.56
N GLY A 350 3.98 -41.80 -8.71
CA GLY A 350 2.99 -42.70 -9.22
C GLY A 350 1.57 -42.51 -8.64
N GLY A 351 1.33 -41.41 -7.94
CA GLY A 351 0.00 -41.03 -7.46
C GLY A 351 -0.94 -40.57 -8.58
N GLU A 352 -2.21 -40.53 -8.26
CA GLU A 352 -3.27 -40.09 -9.17
C GLU A 352 -3.02 -38.67 -9.69
N PRO A 353 -3.19 -38.41 -11.00
CA PRO A 353 -2.93 -37.11 -11.60
C PRO A 353 -3.84 -35.96 -11.13
N GLY A 354 -4.91 -36.30 -10.39
CA GLY A 354 -5.99 -35.38 -10.05
C GLY A 354 -5.55 -34.13 -9.25
N GLY A 355 -4.73 -34.31 -8.21
CA GLY A 355 -4.38 -33.21 -7.28
C GLY A 355 -3.67 -32.05 -7.96
N LEU A 356 -2.63 -32.33 -8.75
CA LEU A 356 -1.88 -31.26 -9.48
C LEU A 356 -2.78 -30.57 -10.51
N TRP A 357 -3.59 -31.32 -11.24
CA TRP A 357 -4.49 -30.76 -12.25
C TRP A 357 -5.54 -29.84 -11.63
N PHE A 358 -6.19 -30.26 -10.54
CA PHE A 358 -7.14 -29.41 -9.81
C PHE A 358 -6.50 -28.13 -9.28
N TYR A 359 -5.29 -28.23 -8.75
CA TYR A 359 -4.57 -27.07 -8.26
C TYR A 359 -4.27 -26.06 -9.38
N VAL A 360 -3.76 -26.52 -10.52
CA VAL A 360 -3.45 -25.71 -11.69
C VAL A 360 -4.73 -25.07 -12.24
N VAL A 361 -5.74 -25.88 -12.55
CA VAL A 361 -7.01 -25.40 -13.12
C VAL A 361 -7.70 -24.42 -12.17
N GLY A 362 -7.79 -24.74 -10.87
CA GLY A 362 -8.39 -23.87 -9.87
C GLY A 362 -7.68 -22.51 -9.74
N THR A 363 -6.34 -22.53 -9.77
CA THR A 363 -5.55 -21.29 -9.68
C THR A 363 -5.74 -20.42 -10.92
N TYR A 364 -5.75 -21.03 -12.12
CA TYR A 364 -6.02 -20.31 -13.37
C TYR A 364 -7.46 -19.80 -13.46
N ALA A 365 -8.43 -20.56 -12.98
CA ALA A 365 -9.82 -20.11 -12.91
C ALA A 365 -9.99 -18.89 -12.02
N MET A 366 -9.33 -18.84 -10.86
CA MET A 366 -9.34 -17.66 -10.01
C MET A 366 -8.61 -16.47 -10.66
N ALA A 367 -7.49 -16.68 -11.34
CA ALA A 367 -6.80 -15.64 -12.07
C ALA A 367 -7.67 -15.09 -13.22
N LEU A 368 -8.39 -15.94 -13.93
CA LEU A 368 -9.31 -15.54 -14.98
C LEU A 368 -10.45 -14.68 -14.43
N LEU A 369 -11.03 -15.02 -13.26
CA LEU A 369 -12.04 -14.19 -12.60
C LEU A 369 -11.54 -12.76 -12.34
N TYR A 370 -10.31 -12.61 -11.81
CA TYR A 370 -9.72 -11.32 -11.55
C TYR A 370 -9.38 -10.57 -12.85
N SER A 371 -8.91 -11.28 -13.86
CA SER A 371 -8.60 -10.73 -15.19
C SER A 371 -9.86 -10.24 -15.91
N LEU A 372 -10.97 -10.97 -15.83
CA LEU A 372 -12.26 -10.53 -16.37
C LEU A 372 -12.82 -9.31 -15.61
N PHE A 373 -12.63 -9.25 -14.29
CA PHE A 373 -12.98 -8.06 -13.53
C PHE A 373 -12.16 -6.84 -13.95
N TYR A 374 -10.87 -7.03 -14.24
CA TYR A 374 -10.02 -6.00 -14.82
C TYR A 374 -10.57 -5.54 -16.18
N ALA A 375 -10.84 -6.48 -17.09
CA ALA A 375 -11.40 -6.17 -18.43
C ALA A 375 -12.71 -5.37 -18.34
N PHE A 376 -13.58 -5.75 -17.39
CA PHE A 376 -14.85 -5.04 -17.16
C PHE A 376 -14.64 -3.59 -16.70
N LYS A 377 -13.60 -3.31 -15.92
CA LYS A 377 -13.37 -1.99 -15.34
C LYS A 377 -12.52 -1.07 -16.22
N ARG A 378 -11.52 -1.63 -16.91
CA ARG A 378 -10.48 -0.83 -17.61
C ARG A 378 -10.69 -0.76 -19.13
N GLN A 379 -11.17 -1.84 -19.77
CA GLN A 379 -11.45 -1.90 -21.21
C GLN A 379 -10.23 -1.61 -22.12
N ASP A 380 -8.99 -1.85 -21.61
CA ASP A 380 -7.72 -1.57 -22.31
C ASP A 380 -7.08 -2.81 -22.97
N GLY A 381 -7.74 -3.95 -22.94
CA GLY A 381 -7.27 -5.20 -23.58
C GLY A 381 -6.13 -5.92 -22.83
N LEU A 382 -5.61 -5.39 -21.74
CA LEU A 382 -4.47 -5.98 -21.02
C LEU A 382 -4.86 -7.18 -20.13
N TRP A 383 -6.14 -7.45 -19.95
CA TRP A 383 -6.67 -8.45 -19.00
C TRP A 383 -6.02 -9.84 -19.10
N PHE A 384 -5.68 -10.28 -20.32
CA PHE A 384 -5.07 -11.59 -20.55
C PHE A 384 -3.70 -11.74 -19.85
N HIS A 385 -2.94 -10.64 -19.73
CA HIS A 385 -1.62 -10.67 -19.09
C HIS A 385 -1.69 -11.01 -17.57
N GLY A 386 -2.86 -10.87 -16.94
CA GLY A 386 -3.07 -11.31 -15.55
C GLY A 386 -2.86 -12.82 -15.37
N MET A 387 -3.12 -13.61 -16.41
CA MET A 387 -2.91 -15.06 -16.37
C MET A 387 -1.44 -15.46 -16.27
N THR A 388 -0.53 -14.67 -16.84
CA THR A 388 0.92 -14.94 -16.77
C THR A 388 1.49 -14.81 -15.37
N PHE A 389 0.86 -14.02 -14.49
CA PHE A 389 1.25 -13.92 -13.08
C PHE A 389 1.12 -15.25 -12.35
N VAL A 390 0.12 -16.08 -12.70
CA VAL A 390 -0.08 -17.40 -12.08
C VAL A 390 1.12 -18.31 -12.33
N ALA A 391 1.62 -18.35 -13.56
CA ALA A 391 2.80 -19.15 -13.88
C ALA A 391 4.02 -18.72 -13.07
N LEU A 392 4.29 -17.40 -12.96
CA LEU A 392 5.38 -16.87 -12.13
C LEU A 392 5.16 -17.14 -10.64
N TYR A 393 3.91 -17.04 -10.19
CA TYR A 393 3.59 -17.31 -8.78
C TYR A 393 3.86 -18.77 -8.42
N MET A 394 3.34 -19.71 -9.20
CA MET A 394 3.45 -21.15 -8.93
C MET A 394 4.90 -21.65 -9.05
N SER A 395 5.68 -21.11 -10.00
CA SER A 395 7.05 -21.58 -10.25
C SER A 395 8.11 -20.94 -9.34
N VAL A 396 7.97 -19.67 -8.98
CA VAL A 396 9.01 -18.92 -8.27
C VAL A 396 8.49 -18.21 -7.02
N LEU A 397 7.42 -17.40 -7.15
CA LEU A 397 7.02 -16.48 -6.08
C LEU A 397 6.47 -17.18 -4.85
N VAL A 398 5.88 -18.36 -5.01
CA VAL A 398 5.37 -19.18 -3.90
C VAL A 398 6.49 -19.56 -2.95
N PHE A 399 7.68 -19.92 -3.47
CA PHE A 399 8.84 -20.32 -2.68
C PHE A 399 9.59 -19.14 -2.04
N GLN A 400 9.37 -17.92 -2.54
CA GLN A 400 9.99 -16.71 -1.97
C GLN A 400 9.60 -16.46 -0.50
N THR A 401 8.51 -17.06 -0.01
CA THR A 401 8.13 -16.95 1.41
C THR A 401 9.23 -17.53 2.29
N TYR A 402 9.68 -18.75 2.02
CA TYR A 402 10.73 -19.41 2.79
C TYR A 402 12.12 -18.80 2.51
N TRP A 403 12.40 -18.45 1.26
CA TRP A 403 13.62 -17.71 0.93
C TRP A 403 13.68 -16.37 1.66
N GLY A 404 12.56 -15.68 1.78
CA GLY A 404 12.43 -14.46 2.56
C GLY A 404 12.74 -14.65 4.04
N ILE A 405 12.30 -15.77 4.64
CA ILE A 405 12.60 -16.13 6.04
C ILE A 405 14.10 -16.36 6.22
N LEU A 406 14.71 -17.21 5.36
CA LEU A 406 16.13 -17.54 5.43
C LEU A 406 17.04 -16.32 5.25
N THR A 407 16.59 -15.35 4.45
CA THR A 407 17.36 -14.14 4.15
C THR A 407 16.83 -12.89 4.89
N MET A 408 16.06 -13.05 5.97
CA MET A 408 15.40 -11.96 6.69
C MET A 408 16.39 -10.92 7.27
N ARG A 409 17.59 -11.37 7.64
CA ARG A 409 18.67 -10.51 8.16
C ARG A 409 19.36 -9.67 7.08
N ASP A 410 19.16 -9.99 5.80
CA ASP A 410 19.69 -9.19 4.69
C ASP A 410 18.77 -7.99 4.47
N THR A 411 19.25 -6.81 4.85
CA THR A 411 18.50 -5.53 4.81
C THR A 411 18.84 -4.68 3.59
N ARG A 412 19.65 -5.21 2.63
CA ARG A 412 20.03 -4.51 1.40
C ARG A 412 18.79 -4.19 0.54
N TRP A 413 18.72 -2.98 0.02
CA TRP A 413 17.59 -2.55 -0.83
C TRP A 413 17.52 -3.33 -2.16
N GLY A 414 18.67 -3.66 -2.73
CA GLY A 414 18.79 -4.61 -3.85
C GLY A 414 18.38 -4.10 -5.23
N THR A 415 17.66 -2.99 -5.33
CA THR A 415 17.25 -2.38 -6.61
C THR A 415 17.94 -1.06 -6.90
N ARG A 416 18.44 -0.35 -5.88
CA ARG A 416 19.05 0.99 -5.95
C ARG A 416 20.27 1.14 -5.04
N ALA A 417 20.93 0.04 -4.64
CA ALA A 417 22.05 0.12 -3.71
C ALA A 417 23.26 0.78 -4.34
N SER A 418 23.69 1.92 -3.78
CA SER A 418 25.02 2.47 -4.01
C SER A 418 26.08 1.66 -3.25
N THR A 419 27.33 1.70 -3.70
CA THR A 419 28.47 1.05 -3.02
C THR A 419 28.62 1.51 -1.56
N VAL A 420 28.23 2.74 -1.27
CA VAL A 420 28.27 3.36 0.07
C VAL A 420 27.20 2.78 1.00
N GLU A 421 26.00 2.45 0.51
CA GLU A 421 24.93 1.83 1.31
C GLU A 421 25.32 0.41 1.75
N HIS A 422 25.99 -0.36 0.88
CA HIS A 422 26.50 -1.67 1.22
C HIS A 422 27.54 -1.61 2.35
N ALA A 423 28.51 -0.71 2.26
CA ALA A 423 29.54 -0.55 3.28
C ALA A 423 28.97 -0.14 4.65
N ARG A 424 27.88 0.65 4.69
CA ARG A 424 27.24 1.08 5.94
C ARG A 424 26.40 0.01 6.60
N ILE A 425 25.67 -0.77 5.82
CA ILE A 425 24.85 -1.88 6.33
C ILE A 425 25.78 -2.95 6.93
N ASP A 426 26.88 -3.26 6.26
CA ASP A 426 27.86 -4.25 6.72
C ASP A 426 28.63 -3.80 7.99
N GLN A 427 28.78 -2.48 8.19
CA GLN A 427 29.41 -1.90 9.38
C GLN A 427 28.43 -1.65 10.54
N GLY A 428 27.15 -1.94 10.38
CA GLY A 428 26.13 -1.67 11.40
C GLY A 428 25.84 -0.17 11.64
N LEU A 429 26.39 0.70 10.79
CA LEU A 429 26.31 2.16 10.92
C LEU A 429 25.03 2.73 10.27
N VAL A 430 23.86 2.47 10.83
CA VAL A 430 22.74 3.38 10.66
C VAL A 430 22.87 4.45 11.73
N VAL A 431 23.57 5.53 11.39
CA VAL A 431 23.80 6.64 12.30
C VAL A 431 22.53 7.50 12.37
N ALA A 432 22.10 7.80 13.59
CA ALA A 432 21.04 8.78 13.82
C ALA A 432 21.38 10.13 13.15
N LEU A 433 20.35 10.84 12.64
CA LEU A 433 20.52 12.19 12.10
C LEU A 433 21.26 13.08 13.10
N PRO A 434 22.18 13.97 12.66
CA PRO A 434 22.82 14.93 13.53
C PRO A 434 21.78 15.76 14.31
N PRO A 435 22.09 16.21 15.53
CA PRO A 435 21.16 17.01 16.35
C PRO A 435 20.67 18.28 15.70
N ASP A 436 21.46 18.90 14.85
CA ASP A 436 21.16 20.10 14.05
C ASP A 436 20.09 19.85 12.98
N VAL A 437 20.04 18.65 12.40
CA VAL A 437 18.99 18.25 11.45
C VAL A 437 17.68 17.87 12.18
N ARG A 438 17.74 17.59 13.49
CA ARG A 438 16.56 17.22 14.31
C ARG A 438 15.74 18.43 14.77
N ARG A 439 16.27 19.65 14.72
CA ARG A 439 15.52 20.83 15.11
C ARG A 439 14.65 21.31 13.95
N PRO A 440 13.32 21.42 14.12
CA PRO A 440 12.52 22.15 13.15
C PRO A 440 13.03 23.58 13.07
N PRO A 441 13.01 24.25 11.90
CA PRO A 441 13.29 25.68 11.83
C PRO A 441 12.37 26.37 12.84
N GLN A 442 12.94 27.21 13.69
CA GLN A 442 12.13 28.01 14.60
C GLN A 442 11.10 28.75 13.77
N ALA A 443 9.83 28.46 14.01
CA ALA A 443 8.73 29.17 13.37
C ALA A 443 8.89 30.65 13.71
N MET A 444 9.11 31.48 12.70
CA MET A 444 8.98 32.95 12.87
C MET A 444 7.56 33.20 13.39
N GLY A 445 7.47 33.55 14.65
CA GLY A 445 6.43 34.33 15.28
C GLY A 445 4.98 33.88 15.14
N ALA A 446 4.65 32.69 15.62
CA ALA A 446 3.28 32.40 16.07
C ALA A 446 3.37 31.83 17.50
N ARG A 447 3.03 32.63 18.48
CA ARG A 447 2.80 32.19 19.86
C ARG A 447 1.62 31.27 19.87
N PHE A 448 1.88 29.96 19.92
CA PHE A 448 0.87 29.01 20.33
C PHE A 448 0.94 28.89 21.86
N GLY A 449 -0.15 29.24 22.53
CA GLY A 449 -0.31 29.07 23.97
C GLY A 449 -0.05 27.64 24.41
N ARG A 450 0.43 27.45 25.64
CA ARG A 450 0.70 26.14 26.25
C ARG A 450 -0.59 25.34 26.40
N PRO A 451 -0.54 24.00 26.43
CA PRO A 451 -1.73 23.15 26.59
C PRO A 451 -2.57 23.40 27.86
N ASP A 452 -2.03 24.11 28.85
CA ASP A 452 -2.70 24.40 30.14
C ASP A 452 -3.71 25.52 30.06
N ASP A 453 -3.70 26.35 29.00
CA ASP A 453 -4.65 27.46 28.81
C ASP A 453 -6.06 27.00 28.35
N TYR A 454 -6.23 25.72 28.06
CA TYR A 454 -7.53 25.18 27.61
C TYR A 454 -8.45 24.64 28.73
N GLN A 455 -7.99 24.59 29.98
CA GLN A 455 -8.83 24.10 31.09
C GLN A 455 -9.54 25.21 31.89
N HIS A 456 -9.19 26.49 31.72
CA HIS A 456 -9.85 27.59 32.47
C HIS A 456 -10.97 28.30 31.70
N GLY A 457 -11.17 28.05 30.42
CA GLY A 457 -12.23 28.67 29.62
C GLY A 457 -13.63 28.06 29.76
N ARG A 458 -13.82 27.04 30.62
CA ARG A 458 -15.13 26.35 30.77
C ARG A 458 -15.90 26.71 32.06
N ARG A 459 -15.41 27.62 32.90
CA ARG A 459 -16.13 28.02 34.12
C ARG A 459 -16.66 29.45 34.18
N GLU A 460 -16.41 30.27 33.17
CA GLU A 460 -16.91 31.66 33.11
C GLU A 460 -18.06 31.89 32.11
N GLY A 461 -18.54 30.87 31.43
CA GLY A 461 -19.66 30.95 30.44
C GLY A 461 -21.04 30.58 30.97
N GLU A 462 -21.18 30.09 32.21
CA GLU A 462 -22.48 29.63 32.76
C GLU A 462 -23.09 30.55 33.80
N SER A 463 -22.55 31.75 34.06
CA SER A 463 -23.07 32.68 35.06
C SER A 463 -23.68 33.97 34.50
N ALA A 464 -23.93 34.10 33.18
CA ALA A 464 -24.46 35.34 32.59
C ALA A 464 -25.69 35.14 31.67
N ALA A 465 -26.51 34.11 31.92
CA ALA A 465 -27.73 33.89 31.15
C ALA A 465 -28.93 33.57 32.07
N ALA A 466 -29.15 34.38 33.09
CA ALA A 466 -30.38 34.39 33.84
C ALA A 466 -30.61 35.82 34.31
N ASP A 467 -31.13 36.67 33.42
CA ASP A 467 -31.95 37.85 33.68
C ASP A 467 -32.11 38.62 32.36
N HIS A 468 -33.28 38.52 31.77
CA HIS A 468 -34.04 39.44 30.95
C HIS A 468 -34.89 38.69 29.92
N ALA A 469 -36.06 38.31 30.41
CA ALA A 469 -37.19 38.05 29.53
C ALA A 469 -38.02 39.36 29.36
N PRO A 470 -38.29 39.83 28.17
CA PRO A 470 -39.37 40.83 27.97
C PRO A 470 -40.71 40.11 27.80
N VAL A 471 -41.66 40.50 28.63
CA VAL A 471 -43.10 40.32 28.48
C VAL A 471 -43.53 40.89 27.13
N LEU A 472 -44.21 40.10 26.32
CA LEU A 472 -45.06 40.56 25.21
C LEU A 472 -46.48 40.08 25.44
N GLU A 473 -47.35 41.04 25.81
CA GLU A 473 -48.81 40.98 25.66
C GLU A 473 -49.21 40.95 24.18
N ARG A 474 -50.24 40.18 23.94
CA ARG A 474 -51.22 40.01 22.88
C ARG A 474 -50.95 38.97 21.84
#